data_5b9e029a613d2f6519d341a7f8ca62f3
#
_entry.id   5b9e029a613d2f6519d341a7f8ca62f3
#
_cell.length_a   1.000
_cell.length_b   1.000
_cell.length_c   1.000
_cell.angle_alpha   90.00
_cell.angle_beta   90.00
_cell.angle_gamma   90.00
#
_symmetry.space_group_name_H-M   'P 1'
#
loop_
_entity.id
_entity.type
_entity.pdbx_description
1 polymer ?
#
loop_
_entity_poly.entity_id
_entity_poly.type
_entity_poly.pdbx_seq_one_letter_code
_entity_poly.pdbx_strand_id
1 'polypeptide(L)'
;AVIPMSGGQTEKQVQLINDFEPAIIMVTPSYCLNIADAFENAGLDPRQSSLKVGIFGAEPWTESMRQSLESRFDLDAVDIYGLSEVMGPGVAQECIETKDGLTLWEDHFYPEIIDPETGAVLPDGEAGELVLTSLTKETSPVIRYRTRDLTRLLPGTARTMRRMARVTGRSDDMMIVRGVNVFPSQIEEQVLGQEALSPHYQIELTRTGNLDTLTVHVELEPGAGSDSGSEDITAALTHSIKTYIGVSAVVIVHEEGGVARSQGKAQRVVDRR
;
A
#
# COMPACT_ATOMS: atom_id res chain seq x y z
N ALA A 1 22.60 14.25 -0.05
CA ALA A 1 21.78 15.31 -0.62
C ALA A 1 20.39 14.77 -0.94
N VAL A 2 19.35 15.60 -0.89
CA VAL A 2 17.98 15.25 -1.27
C VAL A 2 17.66 15.97 -2.56
N ILE A 3 17.12 15.24 -3.54
CA ILE A 3 16.61 15.81 -4.79
C ILE A 3 15.08 15.79 -4.68
N PRO A 4 14.44 16.96 -4.40
CA PRO A 4 12.98 17.01 -4.28
C PRO A 4 12.36 16.96 -5.69
N MET A 5 11.47 16.00 -5.90
CA MET A 5 10.74 15.86 -7.16
C MET A 5 9.28 15.52 -6.86
N SER A 6 8.37 16.29 -7.45
CA SER A 6 6.94 16.05 -7.31
C SER A 6 6.48 14.90 -8.21
N GLY A 7 5.38 14.24 -7.85
CA GLY A 7 4.70 13.28 -8.71
C GLY A 7 4.25 13.85 -10.06
N GLY A 8 3.87 12.98 -10.99
CA GLY A 8 3.36 13.38 -12.31
C GLY A 8 4.40 13.77 -13.36
N GLN A 9 5.69 13.55 -13.08
CA GLN A 9 6.78 13.78 -14.05
C GLN A 9 7.65 12.51 -14.16
N THR A 10 7.04 11.39 -14.45
CA THR A 10 7.63 10.05 -14.34
C THR A 10 8.88 9.88 -15.21
N GLU A 11 8.83 10.31 -16.48
CA GLU A 11 9.98 10.26 -17.38
C GLU A 11 11.17 11.10 -16.86
N LYS A 12 10.90 12.24 -16.27
CA LYS A 12 11.93 13.09 -15.67
C LYS A 12 12.51 12.46 -14.40
N GLN A 13 11.74 11.70 -13.66
CA GLN A 13 12.25 10.93 -12.52
C GLN A 13 13.22 9.84 -12.98
N VAL A 14 12.90 9.10 -14.06
CA VAL A 14 13.81 8.15 -14.68
C VAL A 14 15.12 8.82 -15.10
N GLN A 15 15.04 9.98 -15.76
CA GLN A 15 16.22 10.76 -16.13
C GLN A 15 17.05 11.16 -14.89
N LEU A 16 16.42 11.68 -13.83
CA LEU A 16 17.11 12.08 -12.61
C LEU A 16 17.80 10.90 -11.92
N ILE A 17 17.18 9.72 -11.90
CA ILE A 17 17.78 8.51 -11.34
C ILE A 17 19.04 8.13 -12.13
N ASN A 18 19.00 8.21 -13.45
CA ASN A 18 20.15 7.92 -14.28
C ASN A 18 21.26 8.98 -14.17
N ASP A 19 20.90 10.27 -14.10
CA ASP A 19 21.86 11.37 -14.13
C ASP A 19 22.56 11.58 -12.77
N PHE A 20 21.84 11.37 -11.65
CA PHE A 20 22.33 11.64 -10.29
C PHE A 20 22.68 10.38 -9.49
N GLU A 21 22.36 9.21 -10.00
CA GLU A 21 22.64 7.91 -9.37
C GLU A 21 22.30 7.87 -7.85
N PRO A 22 21.06 8.23 -7.44
CA PRO A 22 20.68 8.18 -6.03
C PRO A 22 20.65 6.73 -5.53
N ALA A 23 21.09 6.51 -4.30
CA ALA A 23 21.02 5.20 -3.66
C ALA A 23 19.64 4.91 -3.04
N ILE A 24 18.86 5.95 -2.75
CA ILE A 24 17.58 5.85 -2.03
C ILE A 24 16.50 6.57 -2.82
N ILE A 25 15.33 5.94 -2.93
CA ILE A 25 14.10 6.57 -3.39
C ILE A 25 13.06 6.59 -2.25
N MET A 26 12.36 7.72 -2.08
CA MET A 26 11.22 7.83 -1.16
C MET A 26 9.98 8.21 -1.98
N VAL A 27 9.00 7.32 -2.03
CA VAL A 27 7.86 7.44 -2.94
C VAL A 27 6.70 6.55 -2.46
N THR A 28 5.48 6.76 -2.98
CA THR A 28 4.39 5.80 -2.74
C THR A 28 4.64 4.50 -3.52
N PRO A 29 4.28 3.33 -2.97
CA PRO A 29 4.52 2.04 -3.64
C PRO A 29 3.89 1.98 -5.03
N SER A 30 2.64 2.41 -5.18
CA SER A 30 1.95 2.42 -6.47
C SER A 30 2.62 3.33 -7.51
N TYR A 31 3.19 4.46 -7.10
CA TYR A 31 3.90 5.34 -8.03
C TYR A 31 5.28 4.79 -8.41
N CYS A 32 5.93 4.04 -7.50
CA CYS A 32 7.18 3.36 -7.83
C CYS A 32 7.00 2.32 -8.96
N LEU A 33 5.87 1.63 -9.00
CA LEU A 33 5.53 0.75 -10.12
C LEU A 33 5.45 1.51 -11.44
N ASN A 34 4.84 2.71 -11.45
CA ASN A 34 4.80 3.56 -12.64
C ASN A 34 6.21 4.01 -13.09
N ILE A 35 7.11 4.23 -12.13
CA ILE A 35 8.52 4.54 -12.45
C ILE A 35 9.18 3.32 -13.09
N ALA A 36 8.92 2.11 -12.60
CA ALA A 36 9.43 0.88 -13.21
C ALA A 36 8.93 0.71 -14.65
N ASP A 37 7.61 0.89 -14.88
CA ASP A 37 7.03 0.87 -16.23
C ASP A 37 7.71 1.89 -17.16
N ALA A 38 8.00 3.09 -16.65
CA ALA A 38 8.66 4.13 -17.42
C ALA A 38 10.13 3.81 -17.76
N PHE A 39 10.87 3.11 -16.88
CA PHE A 39 12.19 2.56 -17.20
C PHE A 39 12.09 1.57 -18.36
N GLU A 40 11.18 0.61 -18.27
CA GLU A 40 10.99 -0.44 -19.28
C GLU A 40 10.55 0.16 -20.63
N ASN A 41 9.62 1.12 -20.62
CA ASN A 41 9.18 1.85 -21.80
C ASN A 41 10.31 2.66 -22.47
N ALA A 42 11.29 3.12 -21.68
CA ALA A 42 12.49 3.78 -22.17
C ALA A 42 13.57 2.78 -22.66
N GLY A 43 13.32 1.49 -22.61
CA GLY A 43 14.26 0.42 -22.95
C GLY A 43 15.37 0.23 -21.92
N LEU A 44 15.16 0.67 -20.67
CA LEU A 44 16.07 0.58 -19.55
C LEU A 44 15.62 -0.52 -18.59
N ASP A 45 16.54 -1.25 -17.97
CA ASP A 45 16.24 -2.22 -16.92
C ASP A 45 16.30 -1.51 -15.56
N PRO A 46 15.18 -1.42 -14.80
CA PRO A 46 15.16 -0.76 -13.48
C PRO A 46 16.18 -1.39 -12.49
N ARG A 47 16.48 -2.69 -12.61
CA ARG A 47 17.45 -3.40 -11.76
C ARG A 47 18.87 -2.92 -11.94
N GLN A 48 19.18 -2.28 -13.07
CA GLN A 48 20.49 -1.70 -13.35
C GLN A 48 20.62 -0.26 -12.82
N SER A 49 19.57 0.27 -12.20
CA SER A 49 19.62 1.59 -11.57
C SER A 49 20.55 1.60 -10.35
N SER A 50 20.90 2.80 -9.90
CA SER A 50 21.72 3.01 -8.70
C SER A 50 20.96 2.76 -7.39
N LEU A 51 19.64 2.58 -7.44
CA LEU A 51 18.77 2.44 -6.28
C LEU A 51 19.12 1.16 -5.49
N LYS A 52 19.24 1.31 -4.18
CA LYS A 52 19.51 0.21 -3.24
C LYS A 52 18.44 0.08 -2.17
N VAL A 53 17.76 1.18 -1.85
CA VAL A 53 16.71 1.20 -0.82
C VAL A 53 15.53 2.02 -1.34
N GLY A 54 14.33 1.44 -1.24
CA GLY A 54 13.07 2.14 -1.42
C GLY A 54 12.38 2.34 -0.08
N ILE A 55 12.05 3.59 0.26
CA ILE A 55 11.26 3.94 1.45
C ILE A 55 9.84 4.24 0.96
N PHE A 56 8.93 3.35 1.29
CA PHE A 56 7.57 3.36 0.77
C PHE A 56 6.53 3.64 1.85
N GLY A 57 5.54 4.44 1.54
CA GLY A 57 4.47 4.77 2.49
C GLY A 57 3.43 5.70 1.89
N ALA A 58 2.68 6.37 2.76
CA ALA A 58 1.57 7.26 2.45
C ALA A 58 0.32 6.56 1.88
N GLU A 59 0.37 5.27 1.64
CA GLU A 59 -0.76 4.39 1.31
C GLU A 59 -0.53 3.00 1.92
N PRO A 60 -1.58 2.25 2.27
CA PRO A 60 -1.44 0.85 2.64
C PRO A 60 -0.91 0.04 1.44
N TRP A 61 -0.04 -0.93 1.72
CA TRP A 61 0.51 -1.83 0.71
C TRP A 61 0.86 -3.19 1.32
N THR A 62 0.89 -4.22 0.51
CA THR A 62 1.00 -5.62 0.94
C THR A 62 2.42 -6.16 0.82
N GLU A 63 2.65 -7.35 1.38
CA GLU A 63 3.92 -8.07 1.20
C GLU A 63 4.13 -8.48 -0.26
N SER A 64 3.07 -8.83 -0.97
CA SER A 64 3.14 -9.12 -2.41
C SER A 64 3.60 -7.90 -3.21
N MET A 65 3.14 -6.69 -2.84
CA MET A 65 3.62 -5.44 -3.43
C MET A 65 5.10 -5.20 -3.13
N ARG A 66 5.58 -5.52 -1.91
CA ARG A 66 7.00 -5.48 -1.55
C ARG A 66 7.83 -6.33 -2.50
N GLN A 67 7.43 -7.59 -2.66
CA GLN A 67 8.12 -8.55 -3.52
C GLN A 67 8.15 -8.08 -4.98
N SER A 68 7.06 -7.50 -5.47
CA SER A 68 7.00 -6.92 -6.80
C SER A 68 8.01 -5.77 -6.98
N LEU A 69 8.06 -4.82 -6.03
CA LEU A 69 8.99 -3.70 -6.08
C LEU A 69 10.46 -4.14 -5.97
N GLU A 70 10.76 -5.05 -5.04
CA GLU A 70 12.10 -5.59 -4.84
C GLU A 70 12.60 -6.35 -6.08
N SER A 71 11.73 -7.15 -6.71
CA SER A 71 12.09 -7.91 -7.92
C SER A 71 12.32 -7.03 -9.14
N ARG A 72 11.56 -5.92 -9.26
CA ARG A 72 11.66 -5.01 -10.41
C ARG A 72 12.87 -4.08 -10.34
N PHE A 73 13.32 -3.70 -9.14
CA PHE A 73 14.41 -2.73 -8.96
C PHE A 73 15.70 -3.31 -8.37
N ASP A 74 15.68 -4.53 -7.85
CA ASP A 74 16.79 -5.12 -7.08
C ASP A 74 17.22 -4.23 -5.89
N LEU A 75 16.24 -3.78 -5.10
CA LEU A 75 16.42 -2.92 -3.94
C LEU A 75 15.77 -3.52 -2.68
N ASP A 76 16.15 -3.00 -1.51
CA ASP A 76 15.46 -3.27 -0.25
C ASP A 76 14.25 -2.32 -0.10
N ALA A 77 13.04 -2.87 -0.07
CA ALA A 77 11.82 -2.11 0.15
C ALA A 77 11.45 -2.09 1.64
N VAL A 78 11.40 -0.90 2.24
CA VAL A 78 11.02 -0.70 3.64
C VAL A 78 9.81 0.20 3.75
N ASP A 79 8.96 -0.10 4.73
CA ASP A 79 7.75 0.65 5.02
C ASP A 79 8.05 1.85 5.92
N ILE A 80 7.40 2.98 5.65
CA ILE A 80 7.40 4.18 6.50
C ILE A 80 5.97 4.62 6.76
N TYR A 81 5.65 4.91 8.00
CA TYR A 81 4.35 5.41 8.43
C TYR A 81 4.46 6.83 8.98
N GLY A 82 3.55 7.69 8.58
CA GLY A 82 3.43 9.04 9.10
C GLY A 82 2.17 9.71 8.57
N LEU A 83 1.76 10.78 9.24
CA LEU A 83 0.60 11.60 8.89
C LEU A 83 0.89 13.05 9.24
N SER A 84 0.41 13.97 8.39
CA SER A 84 0.70 15.42 8.52
C SER A 84 0.18 16.01 9.84
N GLU A 85 -0.91 15.46 10.37
CA GLU A 85 -1.54 15.90 11.61
C GLU A 85 -0.64 15.68 12.83
N VAL A 86 0.13 14.61 12.82
CA VAL A 86 1.06 14.26 13.91
C VAL A 86 2.46 14.72 13.55
N MET A 87 3.08 14.09 12.58
CA MET A 87 4.37 14.46 11.99
C MET A 87 4.58 13.61 10.73
N GLY A 88 4.68 14.23 9.59
CA GLY A 88 5.02 13.55 8.34
C GLY A 88 6.37 14.02 7.80
N PRO A 89 7.08 13.15 7.12
CA PRO A 89 7.00 11.69 7.13
C PRO A 89 7.78 11.13 8.33
N GLY A 90 7.35 9.97 8.86
CA GLY A 90 8.22 9.22 9.78
C GLY A 90 7.83 9.28 11.26
N VAL A 91 6.61 8.82 11.60
CA VAL A 91 6.23 8.44 12.96
C VAL A 91 6.79 7.05 13.30
N ALA A 92 6.85 6.17 12.30
CA ALA A 92 7.42 4.83 12.40
C ALA A 92 8.06 4.41 11.08
N GLN A 93 9.06 3.52 11.14
CA GLN A 93 9.76 3.02 9.96
C GLN A 93 10.29 1.61 10.19
N GLU A 94 10.25 0.76 9.16
CA GLU A 94 10.90 -0.54 9.18
C GLU A 94 12.43 -0.44 9.19
N CYS A 95 13.05 -1.47 9.77
CA CYS A 95 14.50 -1.68 9.67
C CYS A 95 14.79 -2.62 8.49
N ILE A 96 15.81 -2.30 7.69
CA ILE A 96 16.22 -3.12 6.55
C ILE A 96 16.59 -4.54 7.00
N GLU A 97 17.16 -4.67 8.19
CA GLU A 97 17.67 -5.94 8.73
C GLU A 97 16.58 -6.96 9.00
N THR A 98 15.36 -6.52 9.32
CA THR A 98 14.30 -7.44 9.76
C THR A 98 13.02 -7.37 8.94
N LYS A 99 12.64 -6.17 8.43
CA LYS A 99 11.38 -5.93 7.69
C LYS A 99 10.15 -6.57 8.35
N ASP A 100 10.11 -6.55 9.70
CA ASP A 100 9.15 -7.29 10.51
C ASP A 100 8.17 -6.40 11.29
N GLY A 101 7.95 -5.20 10.76
CA GLY A 101 7.09 -4.14 11.30
C GLY A 101 7.86 -2.87 11.57
N LEU A 102 7.13 -1.78 11.72
CA LEU A 102 7.68 -0.43 11.77
C LEU A 102 8.03 -0.06 13.21
N THR A 103 9.28 0.25 13.48
CA THR A 103 9.74 0.80 14.76
C THR A 103 9.12 2.17 14.97
N LEU A 104 8.37 2.33 16.06
CA LEU A 104 7.78 3.60 16.48
C LEU A 104 8.84 4.43 17.23
N TRP A 105 8.92 5.72 16.93
CA TRP A 105 9.83 6.64 17.63
C TRP A 105 9.20 7.08 18.96
N GLU A 106 9.27 6.19 19.98
CA GLU A 106 8.62 6.37 21.28
C GLU A 106 9.22 7.49 22.13
N ASP A 107 10.35 8.02 21.77
CA ASP A 107 10.92 9.26 22.30
C ASP A 107 10.18 10.53 21.81
N HIS A 108 9.46 10.42 20.70
CA HIS A 108 8.67 11.49 20.10
C HIS A 108 7.18 11.28 20.17
N PHE A 109 6.72 10.02 20.22
CA PHE A 109 5.30 9.67 20.15
C PHE A 109 4.95 8.58 21.17
N TYR A 110 3.84 8.77 21.87
CA TYR A 110 3.26 7.73 22.72
C TYR A 110 2.13 7.03 21.94
N PRO A 111 2.30 5.76 21.58
CA PRO A 111 1.29 4.99 20.86
C PRO A 111 0.36 4.23 21.82
N GLU A 112 -0.91 4.19 21.48
CA GLU A 112 -1.92 3.32 22.07
C GLU A 112 -2.67 2.58 20.96
N ILE A 113 -3.14 1.38 21.23
CA ILE A 113 -4.15 0.71 20.39
C ILE A 113 -5.47 0.75 21.14
N ILE A 114 -6.53 1.14 20.44
CA ILE A 114 -7.87 1.17 21.03
C ILE A 114 -8.84 0.33 20.20
N ASP A 115 -9.87 -0.15 20.87
CA ASP A 115 -11.07 -0.65 20.21
C ASP A 115 -11.75 0.52 19.48
N PRO A 116 -11.99 0.45 18.16
CA PRO A 116 -12.51 1.59 17.39
C PRO A 116 -13.95 1.99 17.76
N GLU A 117 -14.75 1.05 18.31
CA GLU A 117 -16.15 1.28 18.70
C GLU A 117 -16.26 1.84 20.11
N THR A 118 -15.60 1.20 21.06
CA THR A 118 -15.71 1.56 22.49
C THR A 118 -14.70 2.61 22.93
N GLY A 119 -13.57 2.75 22.22
CA GLY A 119 -12.45 3.61 22.61
C GLY A 119 -11.61 3.05 23.77
N ALA A 120 -11.88 1.82 24.20
CA ALA A 120 -11.09 1.16 25.24
C ALA A 120 -9.68 0.85 24.76
N VAL A 121 -8.68 1.09 25.62
CA VAL A 121 -7.28 0.73 25.30
C VAL A 121 -7.13 -0.78 25.33
N LEU A 122 -6.50 -1.32 24.30
CA LEU A 122 -6.21 -2.74 24.13
C LEU A 122 -4.75 -3.05 24.52
N PRO A 123 -4.48 -4.26 25.02
CA PRO A 123 -3.12 -4.70 25.29
C PRO A 123 -2.25 -4.78 24.03
N ASP A 124 -0.92 -4.68 24.20
CA ASP A 124 0.03 -4.91 23.11
C ASP A 124 -0.19 -6.30 22.51
N GLY A 125 -0.15 -6.38 21.17
CA GLY A 125 -0.42 -7.60 20.40
C GLY A 125 -1.86 -7.72 19.90
N GLU A 126 -2.82 -7.05 20.50
CA GLU A 126 -4.20 -7.00 20.00
C GLU A 126 -4.34 -5.99 18.86
N ALA A 127 -5.20 -6.33 17.89
CA ALA A 127 -5.47 -5.46 16.75
C ALA A 127 -6.55 -4.43 17.09
N GLY A 128 -6.34 -3.19 16.66
CA GLY A 128 -7.27 -2.09 16.86
C GLY A 128 -6.82 -0.83 16.14
N GLU A 129 -7.43 0.29 16.48
CA GLU A 129 -7.10 1.60 15.92
C GLU A 129 -5.90 2.21 16.63
N LEU A 130 -4.92 2.68 15.86
CA LEU A 130 -3.76 3.40 16.39
C LEU A 130 -4.18 4.80 16.87
N VAL A 131 -3.73 5.13 18.07
CA VAL A 131 -3.86 6.45 18.67
C VAL A 131 -2.49 6.97 19.02
N LEU A 132 -2.22 8.23 18.72
CA LEU A 132 -0.92 8.85 18.93
C LEU A 132 -1.01 10.10 19.80
N THR A 133 -0.09 10.23 20.75
CA THR A 133 0.16 11.46 21.48
C THR A 133 1.58 11.94 21.17
N SER A 134 1.71 13.20 20.73
CA SER A 134 3.05 13.79 20.49
C SER A 134 3.69 14.22 21.81
N LEU A 135 4.96 13.84 22.01
CA LEU A 135 5.71 14.16 23.24
C LEU A 135 6.62 15.37 23.08
N THR A 136 7.12 15.63 21.88
CA THR A 136 8.14 16.65 21.62
C THR A 136 7.69 17.75 20.67
N LYS A 137 6.46 17.68 20.14
CA LYS A 137 5.92 18.68 19.22
C LYS A 137 5.43 19.91 19.98
N GLU A 138 6.12 21.03 19.85
CA GLU A 138 5.80 22.28 20.55
C GLU A 138 4.62 23.01 19.88
N THR A 139 4.59 23.05 18.55
CA THR A 139 3.52 23.71 17.80
C THR A 139 2.47 22.71 17.40
N SER A 140 1.21 23.00 17.77
CA SER A 140 0.05 22.13 17.49
C SER A 140 0.27 20.68 17.97
N PRO A 141 0.59 20.47 19.26
CA PRO A 141 0.72 19.12 19.80
C PRO A 141 -0.62 18.38 19.69
N VAL A 142 -0.56 17.10 19.44
CA VAL A 142 -1.73 16.23 19.44
C VAL A 142 -1.73 15.35 20.68
N ILE A 143 -2.90 15.18 21.31
CA ILE A 143 -3.10 14.33 22.47
C ILE A 143 -4.19 13.33 22.12
N ARG A 144 -3.83 12.03 22.18
CA ARG A 144 -4.69 10.90 21.85
C ARG A 144 -5.42 11.08 20.51
N TYR A 145 -4.64 11.43 19.47
CA TYR A 145 -5.16 11.58 18.11
C TYR A 145 -5.52 10.22 17.54
N ARG A 146 -6.78 10.05 17.19
CA ARG A 146 -7.29 8.84 16.54
C ARG A 146 -6.96 8.86 15.05
N THR A 147 -6.04 7.96 14.63
CA THR A 147 -5.56 7.94 13.24
C THR A 147 -6.54 7.30 12.26
N ARG A 148 -7.44 6.47 12.77
CA ARG A 148 -8.30 5.54 12.03
C ARG A 148 -7.55 4.36 11.40
N ASP A 149 -6.25 4.32 11.46
CA ASP A 149 -5.44 3.24 10.91
C ASP A 149 -5.48 2.02 11.83
N LEU A 150 -5.72 0.84 11.24
CA LEU A 150 -5.84 -0.42 11.96
C LEU A 150 -4.49 -1.14 11.97
N THR A 151 -3.98 -1.40 13.16
CA THR A 151 -2.71 -2.09 13.40
C THR A 151 -2.69 -2.72 14.79
N ARG A 152 -1.51 -3.15 15.25
CA ARG A 152 -1.22 -3.63 16.62
C ARG A 152 0.21 -3.28 17.00
N LEU A 153 0.45 -3.11 18.30
CA LEU A 153 1.79 -2.92 18.83
C LEU A 153 2.48 -4.27 19.04
N LEU A 154 3.77 -4.31 18.73
CA LEU A 154 4.63 -5.49 18.82
C LEU A 154 5.88 -5.16 19.63
N PRO A 155 6.53 -6.13 20.29
CA PRO A 155 7.82 -5.92 20.95
C PRO A 155 8.90 -5.45 19.95
N GLY A 156 9.90 -4.72 20.43
CA GLY A 156 11.07 -4.35 19.64
C GLY A 156 11.91 -5.56 19.20
N THR A 157 12.56 -5.46 18.04
CA THR A 157 13.48 -6.48 17.49
C THR A 157 14.82 -5.88 17.13
N ALA A 158 15.00 -5.32 15.93
CA ALA A 158 16.22 -4.65 15.51
C ALA A 158 16.52 -3.39 16.35
N ARG A 159 15.51 -2.78 16.95
CA ARG A 159 15.59 -1.64 17.88
C ARG A 159 14.82 -1.96 19.15
N THR A 160 15.11 -1.22 20.23
CA THR A 160 14.49 -1.45 21.56
C THR A 160 13.07 -0.90 21.68
N MET A 161 12.70 0.09 20.88
CA MET A 161 11.36 0.68 20.83
C MET A 161 10.36 -0.33 20.28
N ARG A 162 9.10 -0.22 20.71
CA ARG A 162 8.01 -1.04 20.16
C ARG A 162 7.87 -0.81 18.66
N ARG A 163 7.33 -1.79 18.01
CA ARG A 163 6.97 -1.74 16.60
C ARG A 163 5.45 -1.72 16.45
N MET A 164 4.99 -1.16 15.37
CA MET A 164 3.64 -1.43 14.90
C MET A 164 3.68 -2.43 13.74
N ALA A 165 2.68 -3.30 13.68
CA ALA A 165 2.47 -4.10 12.48
C ALA A 165 2.14 -3.18 11.30
N ARG A 166 2.29 -3.67 10.08
CA ARG A 166 1.83 -2.94 8.90
C ARG A 166 0.35 -2.58 9.05
N VAL A 167 -0.02 -1.38 8.62
CA VAL A 167 -1.42 -0.95 8.59
C VAL A 167 -2.20 -1.85 7.62
N THR A 168 -3.24 -2.50 8.13
CA THR A 168 -4.09 -3.40 7.34
C THR A 168 -5.20 -2.67 6.59
N GLY A 169 -5.48 -1.44 6.97
CA GLY A 169 -6.51 -0.57 6.38
C GLY A 169 -6.92 0.50 7.39
N ARG A 170 -7.93 1.27 7.03
CA ARG A 170 -8.51 2.28 7.93
C ARG A 170 -9.91 1.85 8.37
N SER A 171 -10.28 2.19 9.57
CA SER A 171 -11.63 1.89 10.09
C SER A 171 -12.74 2.61 9.31
N ASP A 172 -12.40 3.72 8.61
CA ASP A 172 -13.29 4.51 7.76
C ASP A 172 -13.18 4.18 6.24
N ASP A 173 -12.19 3.39 5.80
CA ASP A 173 -12.04 2.91 4.42
C ASP A 173 -12.63 1.49 4.22
N MET A 174 -13.17 0.91 5.27
CA MET A 174 -13.79 -0.40 5.21
C MET A 174 -15.06 -0.34 4.36
N MET A 175 -15.08 -1.14 3.30
CA MET A 175 -16.25 -1.29 2.44
C MET A 175 -17.18 -2.36 3.03
N ILE A 176 -18.44 -2.02 3.27
CA ILE A 176 -19.45 -3.04 3.58
C ILE A 176 -20.14 -3.42 2.27
N VAL A 177 -19.93 -4.66 1.85
CA VAL A 177 -20.52 -5.18 0.61
C VAL A 177 -21.39 -6.39 0.94
N ARG A 178 -22.69 -6.26 0.82
CA ARG A 178 -23.67 -7.32 1.17
C ARG A 178 -23.48 -7.90 2.57
N GLY A 179 -23.15 -7.04 3.56
CA GLY A 179 -22.93 -7.44 4.95
C GLY A 179 -21.55 -8.02 5.25
N VAL A 180 -20.64 -8.04 4.28
CA VAL A 180 -19.24 -8.45 4.46
C VAL A 180 -18.36 -7.22 4.54
N ASN A 181 -17.49 -7.15 5.54
CA ASN A 181 -16.46 -6.13 5.67
C ASN A 181 -15.30 -6.47 4.74
N VAL A 182 -14.99 -5.58 3.81
CA VAL A 182 -13.95 -5.77 2.78
C VAL A 182 -12.97 -4.60 2.86
N PHE A 183 -11.68 -4.92 2.94
CA PHE A 183 -10.61 -3.93 2.85
C PHE A 183 -9.94 -3.98 1.48
N PRO A 184 -9.56 -2.82 0.89
CA PRO A 184 -8.87 -2.79 -0.40
C PRO A 184 -7.59 -3.64 -0.44
N SER A 185 -6.84 -3.71 0.66
CA SER A 185 -5.64 -4.53 0.78
C SER A 185 -5.89 -6.04 0.64
N GLN A 186 -7.07 -6.52 1.04
CA GLN A 186 -7.44 -7.93 0.84
C GLN A 186 -7.64 -8.24 -0.65
N ILE A 187 -8.23 -7.31 -1.39
CA ILE A 187 -8.37 -7.45 -2.86
C ILE A 187 -7.00 -7.38 -3.52
N GLU A 188 -6.13 -6.46 -3.11
CA GLU A 188 -4.75 -6.34 -3.60
C GLU A 188 -4.00 -7.67 -3.51
N GLU A 189 -4.08 -8.33 -2.35
CA GLU A 189 -3.39 -9.60 -2.12
C GLU A 189 -3.86 -10.69 -3.09
N GLN A 190 -5.17 -10.72 -3.42
CA GLN A 190 -5.71 -11.69 -4.37
C GLN A 190 -5.28 -11.37 -5.81
N VAL A 191 -5.21 -10.10 -6.19
CA VAL A 191 -4.75 -9.66 -7.51
C VAL A 191 -3.27 -10.00 -7.71
N LEU A 192 -2.42 -9.61 -6.74
CA LEU A 192 -0.97 -9.86 -6.80
C LEU A 192 -0.58 -11.34 -6.64
N GLY A 193 -1.51 -12.17 -6.16
CA GLY A 193 -1.38 -13.63 -6.14
C GLY A 193 -1.57 -14.30 -7.51
N GLN A 194 -1.95 -13.56 -8.56
CA GLN A 194 -2.15 -14.07 -9.92
C GLN A 194 -0.97 -13.65 -10.81
N GLU A 195 -0.11 -14.58 -11.19
CA GLU A 195 1.11 -14.33 -12.00
C GLU A 195 0.83 -13.64 -13.35
N ALA A 196 -0.37 -13.81 -13.88
CA ALA A 196 -0.77 -13.24 -15.17
C ALA A 196 -1.29 -11.79 -15.07
N LEU A 197 -1.43 -11.24 -13.85
CA LEU A 197 -1.96 -9.91 -13.62
C LEU A 197 -0.86 -8.93 -13.19
N SER A 198 -0.92 -7.74 -13.75
CA SER A 198 -0.11 -6.62 -13.31
C SER A 198 -0.57 -6.10 -11.92
N PRO A 199 0.26 -5.37 -11.19
CA PRO A 199 -0.10 -4.81 -9.89
C PRO A 199 -1.09 -3.62 -9.98
N HIS A 200 -1.54 -3.28 -11.17
CA HIS A 200 -2.47 -2.20 -11.40
C HIS A 200 -3.92 -2.70 -11.34
N TYR A 201 -4.66 -2.22 -10.33
CA TYR A 201 -6.06 -2.59 -10.14
C TYR A 201 -6.88 -1.40 -9.62
N GLN A 202 -8.20 -1.48 -9.79
CA GLN A 202 -9.17 -0.56 -9.21
C GLN A 202 -10.43 -1.31 -8.78
N ILE A 203 -10.96 -0.91 -7.64
CA ILE A 203 -12.21 -1.43 -7.07
C ILE A 203 -13.31 -0.41 -7.33
N GLU A 204 -14.40 -0.84 -7.96
CA GLU A 204 -15.59 -0.01 -8.14
C GLU A 204 -16.75 -0.60 -7.34
N LEU A 205 -17.40 0.25 -6.55
CA LEU A 205 -18.63 -0.10 -5.85
C LEU A 205 -19.82 0.60 -6.51
N THR A 206 -20.79 -0.18 -6.91
CA THR A 206 -22.06 0.32 -7.47
C THR A 206 -23.24 -0.28 -6.73
N ARG A 207 -24.40 0.37 -6.82
CA ARG A 207 -25.65 -0.15 -6.25
C ARG A 207 -26.75 -0.17 -7.28
N THR A 208 -27.36 -1.34 -7.47
CA THR A 208 -28.54 -1.49 -8.32
C THR A 208 -29.70 -1.97 -7.45
N GLY A 209 -30.69 -1.09 -7.29
CA GLY A 209 -31.78 -1.33 -6.32
C GLY A 209 -31.21 -1.39 -4.89
N ASN A 210 -31.35 -2.55 -4.24
CA ASN A 210 -30.86 -2.76 -2.85
C ASN A 210 -29.60 -3.62 -2.78
N LEU A 211 -28.98 -3.93 -3.92
CA LEU A 211 -27.81 -4.82 -3.97
C LEU A 211 -26.55 -4.07 -4.40
N ASP A 212 -25.54 -4.18 -3.55
CA ASP A 212 -24.19 -3.69 -3.87
C ASP A 212 -23.48 -4.66 -4.81
N THR A 213 -22.80 -4.10 -5.79
CA THR A 213 -21.90 -4.83 -6.69
C THR A 213 -20.48 -4.35 -6.46
N LEU A 214 -19.59 -5.29 -6.18
CA LEU A 214 -18.16 -5.10 -6.12
C LEU A 214 -17.59 -5.49 -7.48
N THR A 215 -16.99 -4.55 -8.18
CA THR A 215 -16.27 -4.80 -9.44
C THR A 215 -14.77 -4.56 -9.20
N VAL A 216 -13.95 -5.51 -9.66
CA VAL A 216 -12.49 -5.40 -9.58
C VAL A 216 -11.96 -5.32 -11.01
N HIS A 217 -11.41 -4.16 -11.36
CA HIS A 217 -10.73 -3.93 -12.63
C HIS A 217 -9.27 -4.31 -12.45
N VAL A 218 -8.77 -5.21 -13.28
CA VAL A 218 -7.38 -5.68 -13.27
C VAL A 218 -6.79 -5.59 -14.67
N GLU A 219 -5.49 -5.65 -14.78
CA GLU A 219 -4.75 -5.52 -16.03
C GLU A 219 -3.80 -6.69 -16.20
N LEU A 220 -3.64 -7.16 -17.42
CA LEU A 220 -2.69 -8.23 -17.74
C LEU A 220 -1.23 -7.75 -17.56
N GLU A 221 -0.37 -8.65 -17.11
CA GLU A 221 1.08 -8.42 -17.08
C GLU A 221 1.61 -8.26 -18.51
N PRO A 222 2.54 -7.29 -18.77
CA PRO A 222 3.16 -7.13 -20.08
C PRO A 222 3.77 -8.45 -20.60
N GLY A 223 3.33 -8.89 -21.77
CA GLY A 223 3.80 -10.14 -22.38
C GLY A 223 3.06 -11.42 -21.92
N ALA A 224 2.13 -11.34 -20.98
CA ALA A 224 1.16 -12.40 -20.77
C ALA A 224 0.23 -12.41 -21.98
N GLY A 225 0.55 -13.25 -22.96
CA GLY A 225 -0.16 -13.28 -24.23
C GLY A 225 -1.66 -13.55 -24.06
N SER A 226 -2.47 -13.11 -25.02
CA SER A 226 -3.91 -13.34 -25.12
C SER A 226 -4.34 -14.82 -25.13
N ASP A 227 -3.38 -15.75 -25.12
CA ASP A 227 -3.58 -17.21 -25.03
C ASP A 227 -3.82 -17.71 -23.59
N SER A 228 -3.47 -16.96 -22.57
CA SER A 228 -3.92 -17.26 -21.18
C SER A 228 -5.35 -16.74 -21.10
N GLY A 229 -6.33 -17.63 -21.28
CA GLY A 229 -7.72 -17.24 -21.45
C GLY A 229 -8.17 -16.23 -20.38
N SER A 230 -8.52 -15.03 -20.78
CA SER A 230 -9.09 -13.97 -19.91
C SER A 230 -10.24 -14.49 -19.03
N GLU A 231 -10.94 -15.53 -19.51
CA GLU A 231 -11.99 -16.23 -18.79
C GLU A 231 -11.43 -17.04 -17.60
N ASP A 232 -10.28 -17.71 -17.76
CA ASP A 232 -9.64 -18.50 -16.70
C ASP A 232 -9.11 -17.60 -15.59
N ILE A 233 -8.49 -16.48 -15.94
CA ILE A 233 -8.00 -15.46 -14.97
C ILE A 233 -9.17 -14.85 -14.20
N THR A 234 -10.24 -14.48 -14.92
CA THR A 234 -11.48 -13.95 -14.32
C THR A 234 -12.08 -14.96 -13.35
N ALA A 235 -12.18 -16.22 -13.73
CA ALA A 235 -12.71 -17.28 -12.88
C ALA A 235 -11.83 -17.53 -11.65
N ALA A 236 -10.51 -17.59 -11.83
CA ALA A 236 -9.55 -17.81 -10.74
C ALA A 236 -9.60 -16.67 -9.72
N LEU A 237 -9.55 -15.42 -10.15
CA LEU A 237 -9.59 -14.26 -9.23
C LEU A 237 -10.97 -14.13 -8.56
N THR A 238 -12.07 -14.34 -9.28
CA THR A 238 -13.42 -14.36 -8.69
C THR A 238 -13.54 -15.44 -7.61
N HIS A 239 -13.01 -16.64 -7.87
CA HIS A 239 -12.99 -17.73 -6.92
C HIS A 239 -12.15 -17.40 -5.68
N SER A 240 -10.97 -16.83 -5.87
CA SER A 240 -10.05 -16.44 -4.81
C SER A 240 -10.70 -15.38 -3.90
N ILE A 241 -11.25 -14.29 -4.46
CA ILE A 241 -11.97 -13.26 -3.71
C ILE A 241 -13.12 -13.89 -2.91
N LYS A 242 -13.89 -14.77 -3.52
CA LYS A 242 -15.01 -15.42 -2.84
C LYS A 242 -14.54 -16.32 -1.70
N THR A 243 -13.46 -17.05 -1.89
CA THR A 243 -12.92 -18.03 -0.92
C THR A 243 -12.27 -17.34 0.28
N TYR A 244 -11.42 -16.35 0.05
CA TYR A 244 -10.60 -15.73 1.09
C TYR A 244 -11.25 -14.50 1.74
N ILE A 245 -12.11 -13.77 1.01
CA ILE A 245 -12.76 -12.56 1.52
C ILE A 245 -14.25 -12.79 1.83
N GLY A 246 -14.87 -13.78 1.19
CA GLY A 246 -16.26 -14.13 1.44
C GLY A 246 -17.27 -13.33 0.61
N VAL A 247 -16.82 -12.43 -0.27
CA VAL A 247 -17.67 -11.59 -1.11
C VAL A 247 -17.63 -12.04 -2.57
N SER A 248 -18.75 -11.96 -3.28
CA SER A 248 -18.77 -12.18 -4.74
C SER A 248 -18.43 -10.88 -5.45
N ALA A 249 -17.43 -10.92 -6.33
CA ALA A 249 -16.98 -9.79 -7.14
C ALA A 249 -17.22 -10.08 -8.64
N VAL A 250 -17.40 -9.02 -9.40
CA VAL A 250 -17.28 -9.03 -10.86
C VAL A 250 -15.83 -8.66 -11.17
N VAL A 251 -15.13 -9.47 -11.95
CA VAL A 251 -13.76 -9.18 -12.36
C VAL A 251 -13.78 -8.76 -13.83
N ILE A 252 -13.13 -7.64 -14.13
CA ILE A 252 -12.97 -7.13 -15.50
C ILE A 252 -11.47 -7.04 -15.78
N VAL A 253 -11.02 -7.86 -16.71
CA VAL A 253 -9.63 -7.90 -17.16
C VAL A 253 -9.47 -6.91 -18.30
N HIS A 254 -8.52 -5.98 -18.15
CA HIS A 254 -8.12 -5.00 -19.16
C HIS A 254 -6.80 -5.41 -19.79
N GLU A 255 -6.58 -4.93 -21.01
CA GLU A 255 -5.27 -4.97 -21.64
C GLU A 255 -4.30 -3.99 -20.95
N GLU A 256 -3.01 -4.08 -21.23
CA GLU A 256 -1.96 -3.21 -20.71
C GLU A 256 -2.34 -1.72 -20.88
N GLY A 257 -2.21 -0.93 -19.80
CA GLY A 257 -2.60 0.48 -19.75
C GLY A 257 -4.10 0.73 -19.57
N GLY A 258 -4.93 -0.31 -19.43
CA GLY A 258 -6.37 -0.18 -19.27
C GLY A 258 -6.84 0.25 -17.88
N VAL A 259 -5.99 0.13 -16.86
CA VAL A 259 -6.24 0.64 -15.51
C VAL A 259 -5.47 1.95 -15.30
N ALA A 260 -6.15 2.95 -14.73
CA ALA A 260 -5.56 4.26 -14.51
C ALA A 260 -4.32 4.21 -13.62
N ARG A 261 -3.22 4.84 -14.06
CA ARG A 261 -1.98 4.93 -13.31
C ARG A 261 -2.04 5.99 -12.21
N SER A 262 -1.48 5.67 -11.06
CA SER A 262 -1.34 6.64 -9.96
C SER A 262 -0.29 7.70 -10.29
N GLN A 263 -0.61 8.96 -10.01
CA GLN A 263 0.35 10.08 -10.06
C GLN A 263 0.73 10.57 -8.65
N GLY A 264 0.46 9.77 -7.64
CA GLY A 264 0.67 10.08 -6.23
C GLY A 264 0.09 8.93 -5.40
N LYS A 265 -0.88 9.22 -4.53
CA LYS A 265 -1.64 8.16 -3.83
C LYS A 265 -2.57 7.47 -4.81
N ALA A 266 -2.60 6.15 -4.81
CA ALA A 266 -3.51 5.38 -5.64
C ALA A 266 -4.97 5.57 -5.19
N GLN A 267 -5.85 5.94 -6.12
CA GLN A 267 -7.28 5.87 -5.89
C GLN A 267 -7.76 4.45 -6.17
N ARG A 268 -7.56 3.57 -5.20
CA ARG A 268 -7.90 2.15 -5.32
C ARG A 268 -9.39 1.88 -5.33
N VAL A 269 -10.19 2.74 -4.69
CA VAL A 269 -11.64 2.56 -4.56
C VAL A 269 -12.39 3.72 -5.19
N VAL A 270 -13.36 3.39 -6.02
CA VAL A 270 -14.34 4.31 -6.60
C VAL A 270 -15.72 3.87 -6.10
N ASP A 271 -16.26 4.57 -5.10
CA ASP A 271 -17.61 4.28 -4.58
C ASP A 271 -18.63 5.16 -5.30
N ARG A 272 -19.57 4.53 -6.01
CA ARG A 272 -20.67 5.15 -6.76
C ARG A 272 -22.04 4.75 -6.23
N ARG A 273 -22.12 4.33 -4.98
CA ARG A 273 -23.39 3.90 -4.36
C ARG A 273 -24.28 5.03 -3.95
#